data_c72396294444e5e029945e9ef5e797f9
#
_entry.id   c72396294444e5e029945e9ef5e797f9
#
_cell.length_a   1.000
_cell.length_b   1.000
_cell.length_c   1.000
_cell.angle_alpha   90.00
_cell.angle_beta   90.00
_cell.angle_gamma   90.00
#
_symmetry.space_group_name_H-M   'P 1'
#
loop_
_entity.id
_entity.type
_entity.pdbx_description
1 polymer ?
#
loop_
_entity_poly.entity_id
_entity_poly.type
_entity_poly.pdbx_seq_one_letter_code
_entity_poly.pdbx_strand_id
1 'polypeptide(L)'
;MRLLKFVYTLILLTVSSFTFAGYYPAKVNADLNLYADSEFNKPVILVKAGAWLNTMPMFSATEIRYGTSSVYMTEQDQIKLGDKKSLVLEKGIFDDEEPDTSNSYPDVLIQKDTPIYSKSVLSKTAAEIENMPTLFTLKATDIPCQTFKEVVGESGKTFYKISFNDEPSYILKEDTSIIQQ
;
A
#
# COMPACT_ATOMS: atom_id res chain seq x y z
N MET A 1 44.68 -30.07 -0.14
CA MET A 1 44.15 -29.21 -1.22
C MET A 1 42.69 -29.51 -1.66
N ARG A 2 42.19 -30.74 -1.57
CA ARG A 2 40.78 -31.05 -1.95
C ARG A 2 39.75 -30.62 -0.90
N LEU A 3 40.06 -30.64 0.38
CA LEU A 3 39.17 -30.25 1.47
C LEU A 3 38.87 -28.74 1.45
N LEU A 4 39.88 -27.91 1.13
CA LEU A 4 39.75 -26.45 1.08
C LEU A 4 38.80 -25.99 -0.06
N LYS A 5 38.82 -26.70 -1.19
CA LYS A 5 37.90 -26.41 -2.31
C LYS A 5 36.45 -26.75 -1.97
N PHE A 6 36.22 -27.79 -1.16
CA PHE A 6 34.89 -28.22 -0.74
C PHE A 6 34.27 -27.20 0.23
N VAL A 7 35.07 -26.65 1.16
CA VAL A 7 34.62 -25.61 2.10
C VAL A 7 34.29 -24.31 1.38
N TYR A 8 35.10 -23.88 0.38
CA TYR A 8 34.82 -22.72 -0.42
C TYR A 8 33.54 -22.86 -1.26
N THR A 9 33.28 -24.04 -1.83
CA THR A 9 32.05 -24.29 -2.61
C THR A 9 30.83 -24.33 -1.69
N LEU A 10 30.95 -24.83 -0.47
CA LEU A 10 29.85 -24.83 0.50
C LEU A 10 29.52 -23.41 1.01
N ILE A 11 30.54 -22.58 1.25
CA ILE A 11 30.38 -21.18 1.65
C ILE A 11 29.72 -20.35 0.52
N LEU A 12 30.13 -20.57 -0.75
CA LEU A 12 29.52 -19.91 -1.89
C LEU A 12 28.07 -20.31 -2.11
N LEU A 13 27.68 -21.55 -1.82
CA LEU A 13 26.29 -22.02 -1.89
C LEU A 13 25.41 -21.47 -0.76
N THR A 14 25.98 -21.17 0.40
CA THR A 14 25.21 -20.58 1.52
C THR A 14 25.04 -19.07 1.39
N VAL A 15 25.94 -18.37 0.69
CA VAL A 15 25.84 -16.92 0.47
C VAL A 15 24.84 -16.56 -0.64
N SER A 16 24.52 -17.48 -1.55
CA SER A 16 23.57 -17.25 -2.63
C SER A 16 22.09 -17.33 -2.24
N SER A 17 21.77 -17.59 -0.97
CA SER A 17 20.39 -17.75 -0.49
C SER A 17 19.85 -16.55 0.29
N PHE A 18 20.59 -15.46 0.40
CA PHE A 18 20.03 -14.19 0.84
C PHE A 18 19.32 -13.52 -0.34
N THR A 19 18.17 -14.07 -0.72
CA THR A 19 17.18 -13.30 -1.47
C THR A 19 16.76 -12.16 -0.55
N PHE A 20 17.24 -10.95 -0.85
CA PHE A 20 16.67 -9.74 -0.24
C PHE A 20 15.16 -9.80 -0.50
N ALA A 21 14.39 -9.90 0.57
CA ALA A 21 12.96 -9.71 0.53
C ALA A 21 12.74 -8.24 0.12
N GLY A 22 12.62 -7.99 -1.16
CA GLY A 22 12.36 -6.66 -1.72
C GLY A 22 10.90 -6.54 -2.09
N TYR A 23 10.40 -5.32 -2.15
CA TYR A 23 9.11 -5.03 -2.75
C TYR A 23 9.21 -5.20 -4.27
N TYR A 24 8.20 -5.83 -4.85
CA TYR A 24 8.10 -6.04 -6.29
C TYR A 24 6.79 -5.47 -6.80
N PRO A 25 6.80 -4.52 -7.76
CA PRO A 25 5.59 -4.06 -8.39
C PRO A 25 4.96 -5.20 -9.21
N ALA A 26 3.69 -5.44 -8.96
CA ALA A 26 2.90 -6.42 -9.69
C ALA A 26 1.62 -5.76 -10.21
N LYS A 27 1.28 -6.00 -11.48
CA LYS A 27 0.04 -5.54 -12.06
C LYS A 27 -1.09 -6.47 -11.65
N VAL A 28 -2.22 -5.89 -11.23
CA VAL A 28 -3.43 -6.63 -10.88
C VAL A 28 -4.24 -6.92 -12.16
N ASN A 29 -4.49 -8.19 -12.45
CA ASN A 29 -5.21 -8.63 -13.66
C ASN A 29 -6.70 -8.85 -13.43
N ALA A 30 -7.14 -9.03 -12.18
CA ALA A 30 -8.55 -9.14 -11.80
C ALA A 30 -8.77 -8.51 -10.43
N ASP A 31 -9.98 -8.01 -10.15
CA ASP A 31 -10.32 -7.41 -8.87
C ASP A 31 -9.98 -8.36 -7.71
N LEU A 32 -9.38 -7.81 -6.65
CA LEU A 32 -9.01 -8.54 -5.44
C LEU A 32 -9.24 -7.69 -4.18
N ASN A 33 -9.30 -8.34 -3.03
CA ASN A 33 -9.34 -7.67 -1.73
C ASN A 33 -7.99 -7.77 -1.01
N LEU A 34 -7.67 -6.72 -0.25
CA LEU A 34 -6.60 -6.75 0.74
C LEU A 34 -7.25 -6.76 2.13
N TYR A 35 -6.64 -7.50 3.05
CA TYR A 35 -7.17 -7.81 4.36
C TYR A 35 -6.31 -7.19 5.46
N ALA A 36 -6.92 -6.84 6.58
CA ALA A 36 -6.21 -6.24 7.72
C ALA A 36 -5.35 -7.24 8.48
N ASP A 37 -5.63 -8.52 8.34
CA ASP A 37 -4.95 -9.59 9.07
C ASP A 37 -4.57 -10.75 8.13
N SER A 38 -3.62 -11.55 8.56
CA SER A 38 -3.14 -12.73 7.82
C SER A 38 -4.12 -13.92 7.83
N GLU A 39 -5.23 -13.82 8.57
CA GLU A 39 -6.31 -14.80 8.58
C GLU A 39 -7.38 -14.49 7.52
N PHE A 40 -7.25 -13.33 6.84
CA PHE A 40 -8.12 -12.89 5.73
C PHE A 40 -9.61 -12.76 6.09
N ASN A 41 -9.91 -12.38 7.34
CA ASN A 41 -11.29 -12.27 7.80
C ASN A 41 -11.94 -10.93 7.47
N LYS A 42 -11.15 -9.85 7.44
CA LYS A 42 -11.66 -8.47 7.27
C LYS A 42 -11.07 -7.81 6.04
N PRO A 43 -11.80 -7.74 4.91
CA PRO A 43 -11.35 -6.98 3.76
C PRO A 43 -11.39 -5.47 4.05
N VAL A 44 -10.27 -4.79 3.84
CA VAL A 44 -10.13 -3.34 4.08
C VAL A 44 -9.93 -2.54 2.82
N ILE A 45 -9.38 -3.13 1.76
CA ILE A 45 -9.16 -2.44 0.49
C ILE A 45 -9.62 -3.34 -0.65
N LEU A 46 -10.45 -2.79 -1.54
CA LEU A 46 -10.73 -3.38 -2.85
C LEU A 46 -9.75 -2.80 -3.88
N VAL A 47 -9.05 -3.67 -4.58
CA VAL A 47 -8.13 -3.32 -5.67
C VAL A 47 -8.75 -3.74 -7.00
N LYS A 48 -8.82 -2.82 -7.96
CA LYS A 48 -9.35 -3.08 -9.28
C LYS A 48 -8.29 -3.61 -10.24
N ALA A 49 -8.73 -4.39 -11.22
CA ALA A 49 -7.89 -4.80 -12.33
C ALA A 49 -7.24 -3.60 -13.01
N GLY A 50 -5.97 -3.73 -13.37
CA GLY A 50 -5.15 -2.66 -13.95
C GLY A 50 -4.32 -1.86 -12.95
N ALA A 51 -4.61 -1.95 -11.65
CA ALA A 51 -3.80 -1.34 -10.60
C ALA A 51 -2.40 -1.97 -10.51
N TRP A 52 -1.46 -1.23 -9.91
CA TRP A 52 -0.13 -1.72 -9.54
C TRP A 52 0.00 -1.77 -8.04
N LEU A 53 0.55 -2.86 -7.52
CA LEU A 53 0.83 -3.06 -6.10
C LEU A 53 2.32 -3.33 -5.90
N ASN A 54 2.92 -2.67 -4.91
CA ASN A 54 4.24 -3.00 -4.39
C ASN A 54 4.09 -4.14 -3.39
N THR A 55 4.42 -5.36 -3.81
CA THR A 55 4.19 -6.58 -3.03
C THR A 55 5.46 -7.06 -2.39
N MET A 56 5.40 -7.42 -1.12
CA MET A 56 6.47 -8.14 -0.42
C MET A 56 5.99 -9.57 -0.15
N PRO A 57 6.54 -10.58 -0.86
CA PRO A 57 6.15 -11.97 -0.63
C PRO A 57 6.61 -12.43 0.77
N MET A 58 5.68 -12.91 1.56
CA MET A 58 5.90 -13.57 2.85
C MET A 58 5.59 -15.07 2.71
N PHE A 59 5.98 -15.88 3.70
CA PHE A 59 5.83 -17.35 3.65
C PHE A 59 4.39 -17.83 3.45
N SER A 60 3.40 -17.09 3.95
CA SER A 60 1.98 -17.49 3.90
C SER A 60 1.04 -16.43 3.32
N ALA A 61 1.55 -15.24 3.02
CA ALA A 61 0.76 -14.12 2.51
C ALA A 61 1.64 -13.18 1.70
N THR A 62 1.02 -12.31 0.92
CA THR A 62 1.70 -11.16 0.30
C THR A 62 1.30 -9.92 1.06
N GLU A 63 2.29 -9.16 1.49
CA GLU A 63 2.15 -7.94 2.28
C GLU A 63 2.24 -6.71 1.40
N ILE A 64 1.38 -5.72 1.67
CA ILE A 64 1.41 -4.38 1.08
C ILE A 64 1.39 -3.37 2.22
N ARG A 65 2.24 -2.36 2.17
CA ARG A 65 2.31 -1.35 3.23
C ARG A 65 1.07 -0.46 3.25
N TYR A 66 0.54 -0.24 4.47
CA TYR A 66 -0.60 0.62 4.74
C TYR A 66 -0.37 1.40 6.05
N GLY A 67 -0.02 2.68 5.94
CA GLY A 67 0.43 3.47 7.09
C GLY A 67 1.70 2.87 7.72
N THR A 68 1.68 2.70 9.03
CA THR A 68 2.73 1.99 9.80
C THR A 68 2.47 0.49 9.91
N SER A 69 1.34 0.02 9.38
CA SER A 69 0.91 -1.38 9.37
C SER A 69 0.99 -1.97 7.96
N SER A 70 0.53 -3.20 7.82
CA SER A 70 0.44 -3.91 6.56
C SER A 70 -0.97 -4.41 6.32
N VAL A 71 -1.32 -4.55 5.05
CA VAL A 71 -2.49 -5.30 4.59
C VAL A 71 -2.03 -6.50 3.78
N TYR A 72 -2.85 -7.53 3.74
CA TYR A 72 -2.44 -8.85 3.26
C TYR A 72 -3.32 -9.31 2.10
N MET A 73 -2.71 -10.11 1.23
CA MET A 73 -3.38 -10.74 0.09
C MET A 73 -3.34 -12.25 0.24
N THR A 74 -4.44 -12.94 -0.06
CA THR A 74 -4.49 -14.41 -0.02
C THR A 74 -3.59 -15.02 -1.10
N GLU A 75 -3.19 -16.28 -0.92
CA GLU A 75 -2.48 -17.03 -1.97
C GLU A 75 -3.30 -17.15 -3.25
N GLN A 76 -4.63 -17.30 -3.13
CA GLN A 76 -5.52 -17.35 -4.28
C GLN A 76 -5.58 -16.02 -5.04
N ASP A 77 -5.47 -14.90 -4.32
CA ASP A 77 -5.44 -13.59 -4.95
C ASP A 77 -4.09 -13.30 -5.62
N GLN A 78 -3.00 -13.94 -5.17
CA GLN A 78 -1.68 -13.82 -5.82
C GLN A 78 -1.68 -14.29 -7.27
N ILE A 79 -2.51 -15.28 -7.62
CA ILE A 79 -2.66 -15.72 -9.02
C ILE A 79 -3.27 -14.64 -9.93
N LYS A 80 -3.93 -13.64 -9.34
CA LYS A 80 -4.47 -12.47 -10.04
C LYS A 80 -3.42 -11.41 -10.36
N LEU A 81 -2.20 -11.57 -9.83
CA LEU A 81 -1.07 -10.71 -10.16
C LEU A 81 -0.47 -11.13 -11.49
N GLY A 82 -0.15 -10.16 -12.32
CA GLY A 82 0.61 -10.36 -13.53
C GLY A 82 2.11 -10.47 -13.27
N ASP A 83 2.89 -10.41 -14.35
CA ASP A 83 4.35 -10.50 -14.29
C ASP A 83 4.92 -9.45 -13.32
N LYS A 84 5.76 -9.92 -12.40
CA LYS A 84 6.52 -9.07 -11.49
C LYS A 84 7.64 -8.41 -12.28
N LYS A 85 7.66 -7.08 -12.31
CA LYS A 85 8.82 -6.35 -12.82
C LYS A 85 9.85 -6.25 -11.70
N SER A 86 11.11 -6.60 -11.99
CA SER A 86 12.19 -6.21 -11.08
C SER A 86 12.21 -4.69 -11.00
N LEU A 87 12.03 -4.15 -9.79
CA LEU A 87 12.32 -2.76 -9.54
C LEU A 87 13.82 -2.55 -9.79
N VAL A 88 14.16 -1.95 -10.91
CA VAL A 88 15.32 -1.07 -10.93
C VAL A 88 14.88 0.09 -10.05
N LEU A 89 15.38 0.13 -8.82
CA LEU A 89 15.27 1.29 -7.97
C LEU A 89 15.96 2.44 -8.72
N GLU A 90 15.25 3.13 -9.59
CA GLU A 90 15.57 4.49 -9.93
C GLU A 90 15.38 5.26 -8.61
N LYS A 91 16.53 5.42 -7.97
CA LYS A 91 16.72 6.22 -6.78
C LYS A 91 16.40 7.67 -7.14
N GLY A 92 15.16 8.05 -6.91
CA GLY A 92 14.75 9.41 -7.20
C GLY A 92 13.24 9.51 -7.23
N ILE A 93 12.74 10.03 -6.22
CA ILE A 93 11.43 10.58 -5.87
C ILE A 93 10.83 9.81 -4.68
N PHE A 94 11.62 9.58 -3.64
CA PHE A 94 11.05 9.78 -2.33
C PHE A 94 11.05 11.30 -2.16
N ASP A 95 9.88 11.92 -2.20
CA ASP A 95 9.70 13.20 -1.54
C ASP A 95 10.16 12.96 -0.12
N ASP A 96 11.35 13.46 0.23
CA ASP A 96 11.96 13.40 1.58
C ASP A 96 11.18 14.29 2.58
N GLU A 97 9.89 14.46 2.40
CA GLU A 97 9.02 14.86 3.48
C GLU A 97 8.95 13.67 4.43
N GLU A 98 9.95 13.58 5.32
CA GLU A 98 9.78 12.80 6.54
C GLU A 98 8.37 13.10 7.05
N PRO A 99 7.56 12.06 7.38
CA PRO A 99 6.27 12.30 7.99
C PRO A 99 6.53 13.21 9.19
N ASP A 100 5.91 14.39 9.18
CA ASP A 100 6.01 15.32 10.31
C ASP A 100 5.39 14.64 11.53
N THR A 101 6.24 13.88 12.24
CA THR A 101 5.87 13.13 13.44
C THR A 101 5.61 14.06 14.63
N SER A 102 5.84 15.36 14.48
CA SER A 102 5.62 16.36 15.53
C SER A 102 4.14 16.65 15.77
N ASN A 103 3.26 16.37 14.77
CA ASN A 103 1.82 16.50 14.90
C ASN A 103 1.18 15.11 14.72
N SER A 104 0.80 14.46 15.83
CA SER A 104 0.02 13.23 15.73
C SER A 104 -1.39 13.57 15.22
N TYR A 105 -1.63 13.35 13.96
CA TYR A 105 -2.99 13.38 13.42
C TYR A 105 -3.79 12.19 13.97
N PRO A 106 -5.08 12.37 14.24
CA PRO A 106 -5.90 11.29 14.79
C PRO A 106 -6.06 10.17 13.77
N ASP A 107 -6.07 8.94 14.27
CA ASP A 107 -6.57 7.82 13.49
C ASP A 107 -8.08 8.01 13.22
N VAL A 108 -8.53 7.54 12.06
CA VAL A 108 -9.92 7.66 11.63
C VAL A 108 -10.53 6.31 11.32
N LEU A 109 -11.85 6.19 11.49
CA LEU A 109 -12.63 5.07 10.97
C LEU A 109 -13.21 5.44 9.61
N ILE A 110 -13.21 4.50 8.69
CA ILE A 110 -13.84 4.65 7.38
C ILE A 110 -15.34 4.34 7.52
N GLN A 111 -16.19 5.36 7.36
CA GLN A 111 -17.63 5.25 7.58
C GLN A 111 -18.38 4.74 6.34
N LYS A 112 -17.87 5.01 5.18
CA LYS A 112 -18.38 4.49 3.90
C LYS A 112 -17.22 4.17 2.97
N ASP A 113 -17.43 3.28 2.02
CA ASP A 113 -16.44 2.97 1.00
C ASP A 113 -15.94 4.25 0.33
N THR A 114 -14.63 4.51 0.40
CA THR A 114 -14.01 5.73 -0.13
C THR A 114 -12.86 5.42 -1.08
N PRO A 115 -12.77 6.11 -2.23
CA PRO A 115 -11.62 6.00 -3.10
C PRO A 115 -10.31 6.41 -2.42
N ILE A 116 -9.22 5.70 -2.75
CA ILE A 116 -7.86 6.14 -2.45
C ILE A 116 -7.33 6.87 -3.69
N TYR A 117 -6.97 8.13 -3.52
CA TYR A 117 -6.50 9.00 -4.59
C TYR A 117 -5.00 9.23 -4.52
N SER A 118 -4.37 9.46 -5.67
CA SER A 118 -3.01 10.01 -5.76
C SER A 118 -3.00 11.51 -5.45
N LYS A 119 -1.81 12.10 -5.26
CA LYS A 119 -1.61 13.55 -4.98
C LYS A 119 -2.30 14.47 -6.03
N SER A 120 -2.47 14.00 -7.26
CA SER A 120 -3.12 14.79 -8.32
C SER A 120 -4.57 15.18 -8.01
N VAL A 121 -5.24 14.50 -7.08
CA VAL A 121 -6.62 14.86 -6.66
C VAL A 121 -6.70 16.26 -6.06
N LEU A 122 -5.62 16.74 -5.42
CA LEU A 122 -5.60 18.03 -4.75
C LEU A 122 -5.75 19.22 -5.71
N SER A 123 -5.39 19.05 -7.00
CA SER A 123 -5.52 20.06 -8.05
C SER A 123 -6.74 19.84 -8.95
N LYS A 124 -7.68 18.98 -8.56
CA LYS A 124 -8.89 18.65 -9.32
C LYS A 124 -10.09 19.43 -8.83
N THR A 125 -10.99 19.79 -9.76
CA THR A 125 -12.32 20.29 -9.45
C THR A 125 -13.21 19.20 -8.87
N ALA A 126 -14.31 19.58 -8.21
CA ALA A 126 -15.25 18.60 -7.66
C ALA A 126 -15.82 17.65 -8.73
N ALA A 127 -16.17 18.17 -9.90
CA ALA A 127 -16.69 17.38 -11.01
C ALA A 127 -15.65 16.39 -11.58
N GLU A 128 -14.37 16.78 -11.62
CA GLU A 128 -13.29 15.86 -12.03
C GLU A 128 -13.10 14.75 -11.01
N ILE A 129 -13.16 15.04 -9.71
CA ILE A 129 -13.02 14.04 -8.64
C ILE A 129 -14.11 12.97 -8.73
N GLU A 130 -15.37 13.39 -8.96
CA GLU A 130 -16.51 12.48 -9.10
C GLU A 130 -16.36 11.51 -10.29
N ASN A 131 -15.65 11.93 -11.33
CA ASN A 131 -15.43 11.14 -12.54
C ASN A 131 -14.05 10.46 -12.60
N MET A 132 -13.23 10.56 -11.54
CA MET A 132 -11.93 9.91 -11.53
C MET A 132 -12.06 8.37 -11.48
N PRO A 133 -11.30 7.67 -12.33
CA PRO A 133 -11.25 6.21 -12.23
C PRO A 133 -10.67 5.79 -10.89
N THR A 134 -11.38 4.92 -10.20
CA THR A 134 -10.97 4.42 -8.89
C THR A 134 -10.31 3.06 -9.03
N LEU A 135 -9.01 2.98 -8.79
CA LEU A 135 -8.26 1.73 -8.78
C LEU A 135 -8.20 1.09 -7.39
N PHE A 136 -8.34 1.89 -6.34
CA PHE A 136 -8.30 1.45 -4.96
C PHE A 136 -9.46 2.05 -4.18
N THR A 137 -10.15 1.23 -3.40
CA THR A 137 -11.26 1.68 -2.55
C THR A 137 -11.05 1.14 -1.14
N LEU A 138 -10.90 2.04 -0.17
CA LEU A 138 -10.99 1.70 1.26
C LEU A 138 -12.43 1.34 1.58
N LYS A 139 -12.59 0.19 2.25
CA LYS A 139 -13.90 -0.28 2.70
C LYS A 139 -14.30 0.37 4.01
N ALA A 140 -15.59 0.60 4.19
CA ALA A 140 -16.13 0.92 5.50
C ALA A 140 -15.77 -0.19 6.49
N THR A 141 -15.11 0.18 7.58
CA THR A 141 -14.56 -0.77 8.55
C THR A 141 -14.38 -0.14 9.93
N ASP A 142 -14.37 -0.99 10.95
CA ASP A 142 -14.00 -0.66 12.33
C ASP A 142 -12.49 -0.65 12.59
N ILE A 143 -11.68 -0.87 11.54
CA ILE A 143 -10.23 -0.87 11.62
C ILE A 143 -9.72 0.56 11.46
N PRO A 144 -8.91 1.06 12.42
CA PRO A 144 -8.33 2.39 12.33
C PRO A 144 -7.46 2.58 11.08
N CYS A 145 -7.67 3.72 10.42
CA CYS A 145 -6.81 4.19 9.35
C CYS A 145 -5.93 5.33 9.88
N GLN A 146 -4.63 5.13 9.83
CA GLN A 146 -3.67 6.16 10.25
C GLN A 146 -3.65 7.31 9.25
N THR A 147 -3.74 8.54 9.76
CA THR A 147 -3.64 9.75 8.95
C THR A 147 -2.40 10.55 9.33
N PHE A 148 -1.84 11.31 8.38
CA PHE A 148 -0.60 12.07 8.59
C PHE A 148 -0.79 13.58 8.42
N LYS A 149 -1.79 14.01 7.69
CA LYS A 149 -2.05 15.42 7.41
C LYS A 149 -3.46 15.63 6.90
N GLU A 150 -4.05 16.78 7.23
CA GLU A 150 -5.27 17.28 6.60
C GLU A 150 -4.90 18.29 5.51
N VAL A 151 -5.48 18.15 4.33
CA VAL A 151 -5.18 19.01 3.17
C VAL A 151 -6.48 19.41 2.49
N VAL A 152 -6.62 20.71 2.19
CA VAL A 152 -7.72 21.23 1.39
C VAL A 152 -7.28 21.27 -0.07
N GLY A 153 -8.03 20.60 -0.96
CA GLY A 153 -7.79 20.64 -2.41
C GLY A 153 -8.40 21.87 -3.06
N GLU A 154 -8.06 22.12 -4.33
CA GLU A 154 -8.60 23.22 -5.14
C GLU A 154 -10.13 23.11 -5.34
N SER A 155 -10.69 21.92 -5.24
CA SER A 155 -12.13 21.66 -5.22
C SER A 155 -12.87 22.23 -4.00
N GLY A 156 -12.15 22.67 -2.96
CA GLY A 156 -12.67 22.98 -1.63
C GLY A 156 -12.95 21.74 -0.76
N LYS A 157 -12.79 20.52 -1.29
CA LYS A 157 -12.89 19.29 -0.51
C LYS A 157 -11.66 19.13 0.38
N THR A 158 -11.90 18.59 1.57
CA THR A 158 -10.84 18.28 2.53
C THR A 158 -10.49 16.79 2.47
N PHE A 159 -9.19 16.50 2.49
CA PHE A 159 -8.64 15.16 2.42
C PHE A 159 -7.77 14.87 3.63
N TYR A 160 -7.70 13.60 4.02
CA TYR A 160 -6.63 13.10 4.86
C TYR A 160 -5.54 12.47 3.99
N LYS A 161 -4.26 12.85 4.24
CA LYS A 161 -3.10 12.16 3.70
C LYS A 161 -2.92 10.88 4.47
N ILE A 162 -2.79 9.77 3.76
CA ILE A 162 -2.45 8.44 4.27
C ILE A 162 -1.22 7.91 3.54
N SER A 163 -0.65 6.81 3.99
CA SER A 163 0.37 6.07 3.23
C SER A 163 -0.22 4.75 2.78
N PHE A 164 -0.20 4.49 1.48
CA PHE A 164 -0.64 3.21 0.92
C PHE A 164 0.26 2.83 -0.25
N ASN A 165 0.65 1.56 -0.31
CA ASN A 165 1.46 1.01 -1.39
C ASN A 165 2.81 1.74 -1.58
N ASP A 166 3.41 2.18 -0.47
CA ASP A 166 4.63 3.00 -0.38
C ASP A 166 4.51 4.41 -1.01
N GLU A 167 3.30 4.90 -1.24
CA GLU A 167 3.06 6.22 -1.81
C GLU A 167 2.16 7.08 -0.93
N PRO A 168 2.37 8.42 -0.92
CA PRO A 168 1.42 9.37 -0.35
C PRO A 168 0.09 9.27 -1.08
N SER A 169 -0.95 8.96 -0.34
CA SER A 169 -2.30 8.78 -0.86
C SER A 169 -3.29 9.65 -0.09
N TYR A 170 -4.47 9.86 -0.63
CA TYR A 170 -5.45 10.79 -0.09
C TYR A 170 -6.84 10.16 -0.08
N ILE A 171 -7.59 10.38 1.02
CA ILE A 171 -9.00 9.97 1.17
C ILE A 171 -9.84 11.17 1.56
N LEU A 172 -11.12 11.16 1.19
CA LEU A 172 -12.04 12.24 1.56
C LEU A 172 -12.31 12.22 3.07
N LYS A 173 -12.13 13.36 3.75
CA LYS A 173 -12.43 13.53 5.17
C LYS A 173 -13.90 13.27 5.49
N GLU A 174 -14.81 13.68 4.61
CA GLU A 174 -16.25 13.49 4.77
C GLU A 174 -16.70 12.02 4.84
N ASP A 175 -15.84 11.10 4.42
CA ASP A 175 -16.09 9.64 4.44
C ASP A 175 -15.58 8.97 5.71
N THR A 176 -15.04 9.74 6.65
CA THR A 176 -14.37 9.26 7.86
C THR A 176 -14.97 9.83 9.14
N SER A 177 -14.67 9.20 10.27
CA SER A 177 -14.89 9.76 11.60
C SER A 177 -13.64 9.65 12.45
N ILE A 178 -13.37 10.68 13.27
CA ILE A 178 -12.23 10.70 14.18
C ILE A 178 -12.50 9.71 15.33
N ILE A 179 -11.49 8.92 15.67
CA ILE A 179 -11.52 8.08 16.87
C ILE A 179 -11.26 9.00 18.05
N GLN A 180 -12.28 9.18 18.90
CA GLN A 180 -12.10 9.86 20.18
C GLN A 180 -11.31 8.93 21.11
N GLN A 181 -10.13 9.37 21.50
CA GLN A 181 -9.30 8.70 22.52
C GLN A 181 -9.81 9.02 23.92
#